data_f59b59ca887dc3835c3cfee041cf986f
#
_entry.id   f59b59ca887dc3835c3cfee041cf986f
#
_cell.length_a   1.000
_cell.length_b   1.000
_cell.length_c   1.000
_cell.angle_alpha   90.00
_cell.angle_beta   90.00
_cell.angle_gamma   90.00
#
_symmetry.space_group_name_H-M   'P 1'
#
loop_
_entity.id
_entity.type
_entity.pdbx_description
1 polymer ?
#
loop_
_entity_poly.entity_id
_entity_poly.type
_entity_poly.pdbx_seq_one_letter_code
_entity_poly.pdbx_strand_id
1 'polypeptide(L)'
;MMLQRITKPTMWPLFFTLGVYATLIWLQGFSQALGQIISEFHIALTMALGSFVAGGTALGGGAVAFPVMTKLLDIDPAIAKVFSLAIQSFGMTAATITIFCRRIPVYKNVILMALPMAALGVTLSLLYIAPLAPRLLVKSIFSFLLLCFALTLILRWWRKAHHQPSSEFIQPKMLRFMVVALIGGIASGLVGSGADIALFALLVIAYNADVKKATATSVVVMTFTSLIGSSINAWHLNTITSEINGYLLAAIPIVVVGAPLGAYVCSKVKVGHLVSFLLVLIGLEVSFTCYELYPSLLELF
;
A
#
# COMPACT_ATOMS: atom_id res chain seq x y z
N MET A 1 10.33 -15.99 -34.63
CA MET A 1 10.16 -16.71 -33.35
C MET A 1 10.22 -15.77 -32.10
N MET A 2 10.44 -14.47 -32.25
CA MET A 2 10.48 -13.48 -31.13
C MET A 2 9.15 -12.80 -30.85
N LEU A 3 8.23 -12.75 -31.79
CA LEU A 3 6.92 -12.04 -31.67
C LEU A 3 5.82 -12.85 -30.95
N GLN A 4 5.94 -14.16 -30.80
CA GLN A 4 4.94 -14.98 -30.12
C GLN A 4 5.04 -15.01 -28.59
N ARG A 5 6.09 -14.41 -27.99
CA ARG A 5 6.26 -14.33 -26.52
C ARG A 5 5.63 -13.10 -25.86
N ILE A 6 5.11 -12.16 -26.66
CA ILE A 6 4.59 -10.88 -26.15
C ILE A 6 3.07 -10.92 -25.88
N THR A 7 2.34 -11.91 -26.36
CA THR A 7 0.92 -11.72 -26.68
C THR A 7 -0.14 -12.26 -25.71
N LYS A 8 0.16 -12.96 -24.62
CA LYS A 8 -0.95 -13.42 -23.75
C LYS A 8 -0.90 -12.98 -22.26
N PRO A 9 0.22 -12.97 -21.56
CA PRO A 9 0.19 -12.56 -20.14
C PRO A 9 0.23 -11.04 -19.92
N THR A 10 0.57 -10.23 -20.93
CA THR A 10 0.73 -8.78 -20.81
C THR A 10 -0.59 -8.02 -20.93
N MET A 11 -1.65 -8.66 -21.42
CA MET A 11 -2.92 -7.99 -21.74
C MET A 11 -3.87 -7.85 -20.54
N TRP A 12 -3.79 -8.70 -19.54
CA TRP A 12 -4.70 -8.66 -18.39
C TRP A 12 -4.66 -7.34 -17.59
N PRO A 13 -3.48 -6.77 -17.27
CA PRO A 13 -3.43 -5.44 -16.64
C PRO A 13 -4.09 -4.36 -17.50
N LEU A 14 -3.89 -4.44 -18.83
CA LEU A 14 -4.52 -3.52 -19.78
C LEU A 14 -6.04 -3.68 -19.79
N PHE A 15 -6.55 -4.92 -19.86
CA PHE A 15 -7.99 -5.19 -19.79
C PHE A 15 -8.61 -4.71 -18.49
N PHE A 16 -7.95 -4.92 -17.35
CA PHE A 16 -8.40 -4.41 -16.06
C PHE A 16 -8.49 -2.87 -16.09
N THR A 17 -7.41 -2.20 -16.55
CA THR A 17 -7.37 -0.74 -16.67
C THR A 17 -8.47 -0.22 -17.59
N LEU A 18 -8.62 -0.80 -18.80
CA LEU A 18 -9.67 -0.43 -19.75
C LEU A 18 -11.07 -0.68 -19.18
N GLY A 19 -11.28 -1.77 -18.46
CA GLY A 19 -12.54 -2.07 -17.78
C GLY A 19 -12.88 -1.01 -16.74
N VAL A 20 -11.91 -0.60 -15.91
CA VAL A 20 -12.11 0.48 -14.94
C VAL A 20 -12.43 1.82 -15.63
N TYR A 21 -11.68 2.19 -16.69
CA TYR A 21 -12.00 3.41 -17.47
C TYR A 21 -13.37 3.35 -18.09
N ALA A 22 -13.73 2.23 -18.72
CA ALA A 22 -15.05 2.06 -19.33
C ALA A 22 -16.17 2.20 -18.29
N THR A 23 -15.99 1.62 -17.10
CA THR A 23 -16.95 1.72 -15.99
C THR A 23 -17.08 3.16 -15.50
N LEU A 24 -15.98 3.88 -15.32
CA LEU A 24 -16.00 5.28 -14.87
C LEU A 24 -16.67 6.19 -15.90
N ILE A 25 -16.36 6.02 -17.20
CA ILE A 25 -16.98 6.79 -18.29
C ILE A 25 -18.47 6.46 -18.40
N TRP A 26 -18.85 5.20 -18.23
CA TRP A 26 -20.25 4.80 -18.27
C TRP A 26 -21.06 5.37 -17.11
N LEU A 27 -20.49 5.42 -15.89
CA LEU A 27 -21.18 5.93 -14.70
C LEU A 27 -21.31 7.45 -14.68
N GLN A 28 -20.33 8.21 -15.17
CA GLN A 28 -20.27 9.66 -15.01
C GLN A 28 -20.23 10.44 -16.33
N GLY A 29 -19.87 9.78 -17.44
CA GLY A 29 -19.52 10.46 -18.67
C GLY A 29 -18.09 11.00 -18.67
N PHE A 30 -17.52 11.14 -19.87
CA PHE A 30 -16.11 11.54 -20.06
C PHE A 30 -15.81 12.94 -19.52
N SER A 31 -16.71 13.92 -19.77
CA SER A 31 -16.47 15.32 -19.37
C SER A 31 -16.52 15.49 -17.85
N GLN A 32 -17.40 14.78 -17.15
CA GLN A 32 -17.46 14.82 -15.69
C GLN A 32 -16.24 14.12 -15.05
N ALA A 33 -15.82 12.98 -15.60
CA ALA A 33 -14.61 12.29 -15.13
C ALA A 33 -13.37 13.18 -15.28
N LEU A 34 -13.22 13.89 -16.38
CA LEU A 34 -12.12 14.84 -16.58
C LEU A 34 -12.25 16.05 -15.65
N GLY A 35 -13.45 16.61 -15.50
CA GLY A 35 -13.72 17.69 -14.55
C GLY A 35 -13.35 17.35 -13.13
N GLN A 36 -13.64 16.11 -12.68
CA GLN A 36 -13.30 15.62 -11.35
C GLN A 36 -11.78 15.53 -11.12
N ILE A 37 -11.03 15.08 -12.13
CA ILE A 37 -9.55 15.04 -12.04
C ILE A 37 -8.99 16.46 -11.95
N ILE A 38 -9.57 17.42 -12.63
CA ILE A 38 -9.11 18.82 -12.60
C ILE A 38 -9.48 19.49 -11.27
N SER A 39 -10.69 19.28 -10.76
CA SER A 39 -11.13 19.86 -9.48
C SER A 39 -10.32 19.31 -8.32
N GLU A 40 -9.99 18.01 -8.33
CA GLU A 40 -9.22 17.32 -7.28
C GLU A 40 -7.76 17.08 -7.72
N PHE A 41 -7.18 18.05 -8.45
CA PHE A 41 -5.84 17.92 -9.04
C PHE A 41 -4.76 17.57 -8.00
N HIS A 42 -4.86 18.09 -6.79
CA HIS A 42 -3.89 17.81 -5.71
C HIS A 42 -3.89 16.34 -5.30
N ILE A 43 -5.09 15.74 -5.18
CA ILE A 43 -5.24 14.30 -4.91
C ILE A 43 -4.77 13.47 -6.10
N ALA A 44 -5.14 13.86 -7.31
CA ALA A 44 -4.73 13.20 -8.55
C ALA A 44 -3.20 13.15 -8.68
N LEU A 45 -2.51 14.28 -8.45
CA LEU A 45 -1.05 14.39 -8.49
C LEU A 45 -0.38 13.55 -7.40
N THR A 46 -0.90 13.63 -6.17
CA THR A 46 -0.43 12.81 -5.04
C THR A 46 -0.51 11.33 -5.39
N MET A 47 -1.62 10.90 -5.98
CA MET A 47 -1.82 9.50 -6.33
C MET A 47 -1.06 9.06 -7.58
N ALA A 48 -0.61 9.98 -8.44
CA ALA A 48 0.32 9.64 -9.51
C ALA A 48 1.66 9.12 -8.97
N LEU A 49 2.22 9.81 -7.97
CA LEU A 49 3.42 9.36 -7.26
C LEU A 49 3.12 8.20 -6.32
N GLY A 50 2.07 8.30 -5.51
CA GLY A 50 1.68 7.30 -4.52
C GLY A 50 1.41 5.92 -5.12
N SER A 51 0.73 5.85 -6.26
CA SER A 51 0.44 4.59 -6.92
C SER A 51 1.68 3.92 -7.52
N PHE A 52 2.59 4.71 -8.07
CA PHE A 52 3.87 4.21 -8.58
C PHE A 52 4.70 3.60 -7.45
N VAL A 53 4.80 4.28 -6.31
CA VAL A 53 5.46 3.77 -5.10
C VAL A 53 4.76 2.50 -4.60
N ALA A 54 3.43 2.52 -4.51
CA ALA A 54 2.62 1.41 -4.03
C ALA A 54 2.83 0.12 -4.81
N GLY A 55 2.75 0.19 -6.13
CA GLY A 55 2.90 -0.98 -6.98
C GLY A 55 4.30 -1.59 -6.95
N GLY A 56 5.31 -0.75 -6.70
CA GLY A 56 6.72 -1.15 -6.74
C GLY A 56 7.35 -1.44 -5.39
N THR A 57 6.69 -1.14 -4.28
CA THR A 57 7.27 -1.23 -2.94
C THR A 57 6.30 -1.83 -1.94
N ALA A 58 6.82 -2.23 -0.80
CA ALA A 58 6.01 -2.76 0.30
C ALA A 58 5.44 -1.66 1.21
N LEU A 59 5.53 -0.39 0.82
CA LEU A 59 4.95 0.73 1.59
C LEU A 59 3.45 0.93 1.32
N GLY A 60 2.96 0.42 0.21
CA GLY A 60 1.60 0.70 -0.21
C GLY A 60 1.36 2.17 -0.64
N GLY A 61 0.23 2.42 -1.28
CA GLY A 61 -0.16 3.79 -1.70
C GLY A 61 -0.48 4.71 -0.52
N GLY A 62 -0.89 4.14 0.60
CA GLY A 62 -1.18 4.86 1.82
C GLY A 62 0.02 5.57 2.42
N ALA A 63 1.23 5.03 2.24
CA ALA A 63 2.46 5.65 2.73
C ALA A 63 2.80 7.00 2.08
N VAL A 64 2.24 7.28 0.91
CA VAL A 64 2.36 8.60 0.26
C VAL A 64 1.07 9.39 0.43
N ALA A 65 -0.09 8.75 0.18
CA ALA A 65 -1.39 9.41 0.23
C ALA A 65 -1.72 9.94 1.63
N PHE A 66 -1.56 9.11 2.66
CA PHE A 66 -1.95 9.48 4.03
C PHE A 66 -1.21 10.71 4.55
N PRO A 67 0.15 10.81 4.47
CA PRO A 67 0.87 12.01 4.92
C PRO A 67 0.52 13.25 4.09
N VAL A 68 0.42 13.13 2.78
CA VAL A 68 0.09 14.27 1.92
C VAL A 68 -1.31 14.78 2.24
N MET A 69 -2.30 13.88 2.34
CA MET A 69 -3.66 14.27 2.67
C MET A 69 -3.76 14.91 4.07
N THR A 70 -3.10 14.32 5.07
CA THR A 70 -3.27 14.76 6.46
C THR A 70 -2.38 15.93 6.88
N LYS A 71 -1.24 16.15 6.19
CA LYS A 71 -0.23 17.15 6.59
C LYS A 71 -0.07 18.29 5.61
N LEU A 72 -0.27 18.04 4.29
CA LEU A 72 -0.16 19.08 3.28
C LEU A 72 -1.53 19.63 2.86
N LEU A 73 -2.54 18.77 2.81
CA LEU A 73 -3.90 19.15 2.42
C LEU A 73 -4.84 19.35 3.62
N ASP A 74 -4.35 19.12 4.84
CA ASP A 74 -5.09 19.25 6.12
C ASP A 74 -6.42 18.46 6.15
N ILE A 75 -6.47 17.33 5.45
CA ILE A 75 -7.63 16.46 5.39
C ILE A 75 -7.66 15.57 6.65
N ASP A 76 -8.87 15.38 7.22
CA ASP A 76 -9.06 14.56 8.41
C ASP A 76 -8.43 13.15 8.24
N PRO A 77 -7.63 12.68 9.20
CA PRO A 77 -7.08 11.31 9.19
C PRO A 77 -8.13 10.21 9.03
N ALA A 78 -9.37 10.44 9.51
CA ALA A 78 -10.46 9.49 9.31
C ALA A 78 -10.87 9.38 7.82
N ILE A 79 -10.89 10.49 7.09
CA ILE A 79 -11.13 10.54 5.64
C ILE A 79 -9.95 9.90 4.90
N ALA A 80 -8.72 10.32 5.24
CA ALA A 80 -7.51 9.83 4.59
C ALA A 80 -7.33 8.31 4.71
N LYS A 81 -7.64 7.67 5.86
CA LYS A 81 -7.56 6.22 6.02
C LYS A 81 -8.58 5.46 5.18
N VAL A 82 -9.84 5.94 5.11
CA VAL A 82 -10.91 5.32 4.30
C VAL A 82 -10.56 5.44 2.83
N PHE A 83 -10.16 6.63 2.38
CA PHE A 83 -9.65 6.86 1.03
C PHE A 83 -8.48 5.93 0.70
N SER A 84 -7.50 5.82 1.62
CA SER A 84 -6.30 5.01 1.43
C SER A 84 -6.61 3.53 1.20
N LEU A 85 -7.50 2.93 2.00
CA LEU A 85 -7.97 1.55 1.80
C LEU A 85 -8.72 1.40 0.47
N ALA A 86 -9.62 2.34 0.16
CA ALA A 86 -10.43 2.29 -1.05
C ALA A 86 -9.58 2.42 -2.31
N ILE A 87 -8.66 3.37 -2.37
CA ILE A 87 -7.81 3.57 -3.55
C ILE A 87 -6.81 2.43 -3.75
N GLN A 88 -6.31 1.83 -2.66
CA GLN A 88 -5.43 0.68 -2.73
C GLN A 88 -6.15 -0.56 -3.26
N SER A 89 -7.45 -0.72 -3.04
CA SER A 89 -8.22 -1.83 -3.61
C SER A 89 -8.16 -1.84 -5.15
N PHE A 90 -8.10 -0.69 -5.79
CA PHE A 90 -7.91 -0.57 -7.25
C PHE A 90 -6.44 -0.73 -7.65
N GLY A 91 -5.56 0.06 -7.05
CA GLY A 91 -4.15 0.12 -7.43
C GLY A 91 -3.41 -1.18 -7.17
N MET A 92 -3.56 -1.74 -5.98
CA MET A 92 -2.90 -3.00 -5.61
C MET A 92 -3.48 -4.19 -6.37
N THR A 93 -4.76 -4.17 -6.75
CA THR A 93 -5.34 -5.18 -7.65
C THR A 93 -4.67 -5.12 -9.02
N ALA A 94 -4.53 -3.93 -9.61
CA ALA A 94 -3.84 -3.73 -10.88
C ALA A 94 -2.36 -4.17 -10.80
N ALA A 95 -1.66 -3.86 -9.71
CA ALA A 95 -0.29 -4.30 -9.45
C ALA A 95 -0.20 -5.82 -9.30
N THR A 96 -1.12 -6.44 -8.55
CA THR A 96 -1.17 -7.90 -8.33
C THR A 96 -1.43 -8.65 -9.63
N ILE A 97 -2.34 -8.18 -10.48
CA ILE A 97 -2.55 -8.73 -11.82
C ILE A 97 -1.24 -8.66 -12.61
N THR A 98 -0.52 -7.53 -12.55
CA THR A 98 0.77 -7.35 -13.21
C THR A 98 1.82 -8.31 -12.68
N ILE A 99 1.92 -8.50 -11.36
CA ILE A 99 2.84 -9.44 -10.70
C ILE A 99 2.61 -10.86 -11.23
N PHE A 100 1.37 -11.34 -11.28
CA PHE A 100 1.05 -12.67 -11.77
C PHE A 100 1.25 -12.81 -13.29
N CYS A 101 0.83 -11.81 -14.08
CA CYS A 101 1.00 -11.83 -15.53
C CYS A 101 2.49 -11.81 -15.95
N ARG A 102 3.30 -11.06 -15.23
CA ARG A 102 4.75 -10.97 -15.46
C ARG A 102 5.53 -12.10 -14.79
N ARG A 103 4.85 -13.02 -14.10
CA ARG A 103 5.44 -14.13 -13.36
C ARG A 103 6.52 -13.68 -12.37
N ILE A 104 6.30 -12.51 -11.73
CA ILE A 104 7.17 -12.04 -10.67
C ILE A 104 7.06 -13.03 -9.51
N PRO A 105 8.18 -13.54 -8.98
CA PRO A 105 8.15 -14.58 -7.97
C PRO A 105 7.56 -14.07 -6.66
N VAL A 106 6.71 -14.89 -6.02
CA VAL A 106 6.08 -14.64 -4.71
C VAL A 106 6.20 -15.85 -3.80
N TYR A 107 6.10 -15.66 -2.50
CA TYR A 107 6.06 -16.73 -1.49
C TYR A 107 4.62 -17.19 -1.28
N LYS A 108 4.15 -18.13 -2.12
CA LYS A 108 2.74 -18.60 -2.11
C LYS A 108 2.28 -19.11 -0.74
N ASN A 109 3.11 -19.88 -0.05
CA ASN A 109 2.77 -20.43 1.27
C ASN A 109 2.57 -19.31 2.30
N VAL A 110 3.39 -18.24 2.22
CA VAL A 110 3.25 -17.07 3.09
C VAL A 110 1.93 -16.34 2.81
N ILE A 111 1.57 -16.17 1.53
CA ILE A 111 0.30 -15.54 1.15
C ILE A 111 -0.88 -16.32 1.74
N LEU A 112 -0.91 -17.65 1.56
CA LEU A 112 -2.00 -18.50 2.06
C LEU A 112 -2.16 -18.43 3.58
N MET A 113 -1.06 -18.30 4.33
CA MET A 113 -1.09 -18.19 5.78
C MET A 113 -1.45 -16.76 6.26
N ALA A 114 -0.97 -15.75 5.54
CA ALA A 114 -1.15 -14.35 5.93
C ALA A 114 -2.56 -13.82 5.60
N LEU A 115 -3.14 -14.23 4.48
CA LEU A 115 -4.42 -13.70 3.99
C LEU A 115 -5.55 -13.78 5.01
N PRO A 116 -5.88 -14.96 5.61
CA PRO A 116 -7.02 -15.05 6.52
C PRO A 116 -6.80 -14.22 7.79
N MET A 117 -5.57 -14.14 8.28
CA MET A 117 -5.25 -13.37 9.48
C MET A 117 -5.23 -11.86 9.22
N ALA A 118 -4.70 -11.42 8.08
CA ALA A 118 -4.75 -10.01 7.68
C ALA A 118 -6.21 -9.56 7.45
N ALA A 119 -7.03 -10.41 6.83
CA ALA A 119 -8.47 -10.18 6.65
C ALA A 119 -9.19 -10.06 8.00
N LEU A 120 -8.93 -10.97 8.92
CA LEU A 120 -9.47 -10.91 10.29
C LEU A 120 -9.02 -9.64 11.00
N GLY A 121 -7.72 -9.30 10.90
CA GLY A 121 -7.15 -8.11 11.53
C GLY A 121 -7.78 -6.81 11.05
N VAL A 122 -7.93 -6.62 9.72
CA VAL A 122 -8.54 -5.40 9.17
C VAL A 122 -10.01 -5.31 9.55
N THR A 123 -10.72 -6.43 9.55
CA THR A 123 -12.14 -6.49 9.95
C THR A 123 -12.31 -6.10 11.42
N LEU A 124 -11.56 -6.72 12.34
CA LEU A 124 -11.59 -6.39 13.76
C LEU A 124 -11.20 -4.93 14.01
N SER A 125 -10.20 -4.45 13.29
CA SER A 125 -9.77 -3.05 13.41
C SER A 125 -10.86 -2.09 13.01
N LEU A 126 -11.45 -2.24 11.83
CA LEU A 126 -12.48 -1.32 11.32
C LEU A 126 -13.75 -1.32 12.17
N LEU A 127 -14.18 -2.50 12.67
CA LEU A 127 -15.42 -2.61 13.41
C LEU A 127 -15.30 -2.17 14.88
N TYR A 128 -14.16 -2.43 15.53
CA TYR A 128 -14.06 -2.26 16.99
C TYR A 128 -12.95 -1.30 17.42
N ILE A 129 -11.82 -1.22 16.73
CA ILE A 129 -10.65 -0.47 17.19
C ILE A 129 -10.62 0.93 16.58
N ALA A 130 -10.80 1.03 15.27
CA ALA A 130 -10.68 2.28 14.54
C ALA A 130 -11.71 3.36 14.94
N PRO A 131 -12.96 3.02 15.33
CA PRO A 131 -13.91 4.02 15.82
C PRO A 131 -13.50 4.66 17.15
N LEU A 132 -12.71 3.94 17.96
CA LEU A 132 -12.25 4.39 19.28
C LEU A 132 -10.89 5.08 19.23
N ALA A 133 -10.17 5.01 18.10
CA ALA A 133 -8.82 5.51 17.98
C ALA A 133 -8.79 7.04 17.78
N PRO A 134 -8.17 7.81 18.70
CA PRO A 134 -8.02 9.26 18.53
C PRO A 134 -7.08 9.57 17.36
N ARG A 135 -7.30 10.73 16.70
CA ARG A 135 -6.54 11.16 15.51
C ARG A 135 -5.02 11.13 15.72
N LEU A 136 -4.56 11.59 16.89
CA LEU A 136 -3.14 11.60 17.23
C LEU A 136 -2.54 10.18 17.27
N LEU A 137 -3.28 9.22 17.85
CA LEU A 137 -2.86 7.82 17.91
C LEU A 137 -2.70 7.22 16.51
N VAL A 138 -3.64 7.50 15.60
CA VAL A 138 -3.59 7.02 14.21
C VAL A 138 -2.36 7.55 13.49
N LYS A 139 -2.07 8.86 13.59
CA LYS A 139 -0.86 9.48 13.03
C LYS A 139 0.42 8.88 13.62
N SER A 140 0.48 8.70 14.94
CA SER A 140 1.64 8.14 15.64
C SER A 140 1.91 6.68 15.24
N ILE A 141 0.86 5.86 15.15
CA ILE A 141 0.97 4.47 14.69
C ILE A 141 1.51 4.41 13.26
N PHE A 142 1.03 5.29 12.38
CA PHE A 142 1.51 5.34 11.01
C PHE A 142 3.00 5.66 10.92
N SER A 143 3.45 6.71 11.60
CA SER A 143 4.86 7.10 11.63
C SER A 143 5.74 6.04 12.28
N PHE A 144 5.26 5.38 13.34
CA PHE A 144 5.96 4.26 13.96
C PHE A 144 6.13 3.07 12.98
N LEU A 145 5.09 2.73 12.22
CA LEU A 145 5.18 1.69 11.20
C LEU A 145 6.20 2.03 10.12
N LEU A 146 6.21 3.28 9.64
CA LEU A 146 7.20 3.74 8.66
C LEU A 146 8.62 3.73 9.23
N LEU A 147 8.80 4.13 10.49
CA LEU A 147 10.10 4.05 11.16
C LEU A 147 10.59 2.61 11.28
N CYS A 148 9.73 1.67 11.67
CA CYS A 148 10.03 0.23 11.68
C CYS A 148 10.42 -0.27 10.29
N PHE A 149 9.74 0.21 9.25
CA PHE A 149 10.07 -0.14 7.87
C PHE A 149 11.42 0.43 7.43
N ALA A 150 11.72 1.69 7.75
CA ALA A 150 13.03 2.29 7.48
C ALA A 150 14.15 1.54 8.18
N LEU A 151 13.96 1.22 9.46
CA LEU A 151 14.92 0.43 10.24
C LEU A 151 15.15 -0.96 9.61
N THR A 152 14.08 -1.59 9.12
CA THR A 152 14.15 -2.86 8.37
C THR A 152 15.07 -2.74 7.16
N LEU A 153 14.90 -1.69 6.36
CA LEU A 153 15.71 -1.45 5.17
C LEU A 153 17.17 -1.17 5.51
N ILE A 154 17.44 -0.36 6.54
CA ILE A 154 18.80 -0.03 7.03
C ILE A 154 19.49 -1.28 7.55
N LEU A 155 18.85 -2.05 8.43
CA LEU A 155 19.40 -3.29 8.97
C LEU A 155 19.67 -4.31 7.87
N ARG A 156 18.81 -4.37 6.87
CA ARG A 156 19.02 -5.22 5.70
C ARG A 156 20.21 -4.78 4.87
N TRP A 157 20.39 -3.46 4.67
CA TRP A 157 21.53 -2.89 3.95
C TRP A 157 22.84 -3.26 4.66
N TRP A 158 22.90 -3.11 5.96
CA TRP A 158 24.07 -3.46 6.75
C TRP A 158 24.38 -4.97 6.72
N ARG A 159 23.35 -5.82 6.87
CA ARG A 159 23.53 -7.28 6.80
C ARG A 159 23.96 -7.76 5.41
N LYS A 160 23.53 -7.12 4.33
CA LYS A 160 23.91 -7.48 2.96
C LYS A 160 25.43 -7.34 2.72
N ALA A 161 26.11 -6.45 3.44
CA ALA A 161 27.57 -6.34 3.40
C ALA A 161 28.27 -7.60 3.93
N HIS A 162 27.59 -8.48 4.69
CA HIS A 162 28.17 -9.63 5.38
C HIS A 162 27.57 -10.99 5.01
N HIS A 163 26.39 -11.05 4.37
CA HIS A 163 25.73 -12.34 4.06
C HIS A 163 25.00 -12.28 2.71
N GLN A 164 25.16 -13.34 1.90
CA GLN A 164 24.35 -13.53 0.68
C GLN A 164 22.90 -13.87 1.05
N PRO A 165 21.90 -13.44 0.22
CA PRO A 165 20.51 -13.85 0.45
C PRO A 165 20.44 -15.38 0.40
N SER A 166 19.82 -15.98 1.41
CA SER A 166 19.56 -17.42 1.37
C SER A 166 18.56 -17.70 0.25
N SER A 167 18.99 -18.44 -0.76
CA SER A 167 18.10 -18.95 -1.82
C SER A 167 17.26 -20.12 -1.32
N GLU A 168 17.48 -20.57 -0.10
CA GLU A 168 16.82 -21.72 0.48
C GLU A 168 15.34 -21.43 0.77
N PHE A 169 14.56 -22.46 0.53
CA PHE A 169 13.13 -22.54 0.79
C PHE A 169 12.84 -22.13 2.23
N ILE A 170 12.23 -20.97 2.41
CA ILE A 170 11.78 -20.52 3.71
C ILE A 170 10.74 -21.53 4.20
N GLN A 171 11.09 -22.34 5.21
CA GLN A 171 10.07 -23.06 5.96
C GLN A 171 9.44 -22.08 6.93
N PRO A 172 8.25 -21.55 6.60
CA PRO A 172 7.65 -20.52 7.44
C PRO A 172 7.19 -21.16 8.74
N LYS A 173 7.62 -20.59 9.87
CA LYS A 173 6.95 -20.88 11.15
C LYS A 173 5.56 -20.25 11.04
N MET A 174 4.57 -21.07 10.71
CA MET A 174 3.18 -20.67 10.40
C MET A 174 2.65 -19.63 11.40
N LEU A 175 2.80 -19.87 12.68
CA LEU A 175 2.30 -18.99 13.74
C LEU A 175 2.87 -17.56 13.65
N ARG A 176 4.15 -17.39 13.30
CA ARG A 176 4.75 -16.04 13.17
C ARG A 176 4.14 -15.23 12.04
N PHE A 177 3.89 -15.88 10.89
CA PHE A 177 3.23 -15.20 9.76
C PHE A 177 1.78 -14.86 10.06
N MET A 178 1.07 -15.74 10.76
CA MET A 178 -0.31 -15.51 11.17
C MET A 178 -0.42 -14.34 12.15
N VAL A 179 0.43 -14.29 13.19
CA VAL A 179 0.43 -13.21 14.20
C VAL A 179 0.79 -11.87 13.55
N VAL A 180 1.88 -11.83 12.75
CA VAL A 180 2.31 -10.58 12.10
C VAL A 180 1.28 -10.10 11.07
N ALA A 181 0.64 -11.02 10.33
CA ALA A 181 -0.42 -10.66 9.40
C ALA A 181 -1.66 -10.12 10.10
N LEU A 182 -2.03 -10.68 11.27
CA LEU A 182 -3.12 -10.16 12.10
C LEU A 182 -2.84 -8.74 12.58
N ILE A 183 -1.64 -8.51 13.15
CA ILE A 183 -1.21 -7.17 13.61
C ILE A 183 -1.16 -6.19 12.44
N GLY A 184 -0.59 -6.61 11.31
CA GLY A 184 -0.53 -5.79 10.09
C GLY A 184 -1.92 -5.46 9.54
N GLY A 185 -2.87 -6.41 9.61
CA GLY A 185 -4.27 -6.18 9.25
C GLY A 185 -4.94 -5.17 10.17
N ILE A 186 -4.71 -5.27 11.49
CA ILE A 186 -5.19 -4.27 12.47
C ILE A 186 -4.64 -2.89 12.12
N ALA A 187 -3.35 -2.80 11.86
CA ALA A 187 -2.72 -1.54 11.44
C ALA A 187 -3.34 -1.00 10.14
N SER A 188 -3.62 -1.87 9.15
CA SER A 188 -4.28 -1.45 7.91
C SER A 188 -5.67 -0.84 8.14
N GLY A 189 -6.44 -1.35 9.09
CA GLY A 189 -7.74 -0.77 9.44
C GLY A 189 -7.63 0.56 10.19
N LEU A 190 -6.53 0.79 10.93
CA LEU A 190 -6.30 2.03 11.66
C LEU A 190 -5.78 3.17 10.77
N VAL A 191 -4.85 2.88 9.87
CA VAL A 191 -4.11 3.91 9.10
C VAL A 191 -4.24 3.77 7.58
N GLY A 192 -4.94 2.74 7.11
CA GLY A 192 -5.14 2.48 5.69
C GLY A 192 -4.02 1.68 5.02
N SER A 193 -2.94 1.32 5.73
CA SER A 193 -1.81 0.50 5.25
C SER A 193 -1.09 -0.10 6.45
N GLY A 194 -0.49 -1.27 6.32
CA GLY A 194 0.24 -1.91 7.41
C GLY A 194 0.48 -3.40 7.23
N ALA A 195 -0.44 -4.13 6.61
CA ALA A 195 -0.27 -5.57 6.37
C ALA A 195 0.92 -5.86 5.46
N ASP A 196 1.13 -5.03 4.45
CA ASP A 196 2.27 -5.07 3.54
C ASP A 196 3.59 -4.78 4.25
N ILE A 197 3.63 -3.71 5.06
CA ILE A 197 4.80 -3.27 5.81
C ILE A 197 5.23 -4.34 6.81
N ALA A 198 4.29 -4.84 7.63
CA ALA A 198 4.57 -5.83 8.66
C ALA A 198 5.05 -7.16 8.05
N LEU A 199 4.40 -7.63 7.00
CA LEU A 199 4.77 -8.87 6.33
C LEU A 199 6.11 -8.76 5.62
N PHE A 200 6.38 -7.64 4.94
CA PHE A 200 7.67 -7.36 4.32
C PHE A 200 8.79 -7.35 5.38
N ALA A 201 8.60 -6.65 6.48
CA ALA A 201 9.57 -6.57 7.56
C ALA A 201 9.90 -7.97 8.12
N LEU A 202 8.89 -8.79 8.38
CA LEU A 202 9.09 -10.16 8.83
C LEU A 202 9.89 -10.98 7.82
N LEU A 203 9.53 -10.95 6.53
CA LEU A 203 10.22 -11.68 5.47
C LEU A 203 11.69 -11.26 5.36
N VAL A 204 11.95 -9.97 5.37
CA VAL A 204 13.29 -9.42 5.12
C VAL A 204 14.20 -9.54 6.34
N ILE A 205 13.69 -9.25 7.56
CA ILE A 205 14.51 -9.29 8.79
C ILE A 205 14.67 -10.72 9.31
N ALA A 206 13.55 -11.42 9.52
CA ALA A 206 13.59 -12.71 10.22
C ALA A 206 14.00 -13.87 9.31
N TYR A 207 13.64 -13.78 8.02
CA TYR A 207 13.88 -14.86 7.06
C TYR A 207 14.92 -14.53 5.99
N ASN A 208 15.54 -13.35 6.05
CA ASN A 208 16.56 -12.91 5.09
C ASN A 208 16.09 -13.06 3.61
N ALA A 209 14.80 -12.87 3.36
CA ALA A 209 14.17 -13.07 2.07
C ALA A 209 14.67 -12.09 1.01
N ASP A 210 14.56 -12.46 -0.26
CA ASP A 210 14.80 -11.54 -1.37
C ASP A 210 13.80 -10.38 -1.32
N VAL A 211 14.30 -9.15 -1.41
CA VAL A 211 13.52 -7.91 -1.25
C VAL A 211 12.43 -7.82 -2.32
N LYS A 212 12.73 -8.14 -3.58
CA LYS A 212 11.74 -8.05 -4.66
C LYS A 212 10.62 -9.08 -4.51
N LYS A 213 11.00 -10.30 -4.11
CA LYS A 213 10.02 -11.38 -3.87
C LYS A 213 9.18 -11.10 -2.62
N ALA A 214 9.79 -10.54 -1.57
CA ALA A 214 9.07 -10.09 -0.36
C ALA A 214 8.09 -8.97 -0.68
N THR A 215 8.53 -7.94 -1.46
CA THR A 215 7.66 -6.85 -1.94
C THR A 215 6.47 -7.38 -2.72
N ALA A 216 6.69 -8.24 -3.72
CA ALA A 216 5.60 -8.79 -4.52
C ALA A 216 4.63 -9.61 -3.65
N THR A 217 5.13 -10.33 -2.65
CA THR A 217 4.31 -11.10 -1.71
C THR A 217 3.43 -10.19 -0.83
N SER A 218 4.01 -9.11 -0.28
CA SER A 218 3.28 -8.16 0.56
C SER A 218 2.23 -7.37 -0.23
N VAL A 219 2.52 -6.97 -1.47
CA VAL A 219 1.55 -6.33 -2.38
C VAL A 219 0.32 -7.22 -2.59
N VAL A 220 0.51 -8.53 -2.84
CA VAL A 220 -0.61 -9.46 -3.00
C VAL A 220 -1.46 -9.52 -1.72
N VAL A 221 -0.84 -9.65 -0.55
CA VAL A 221 -1.59 -9.67 0.73
C VAL A 221 -2.33 -8.36 0.96
N MET A 222 -1.69 -7.21 0.71
CA MET A 222 -2.33 -5.90 0.86
C MET A 222 -3.51 -5.72 -0.10
N THR A 223 -3.44 -6.26 -1.32
CA THR A 223 -4.58 -6.25 -2.25
C THR A 223 -5.84 -6.83 -1.61
N PHE A 224 -5.75 -8.02 -1.04
CA PHE A 224 -6.91 -8.65 -0.42
C PHE A 224 -7.34 -7.92 0.86
N THR A 225 -6.38 -7.45 1.67
CA THR A 225 -6.67 -6.67 2.87
C THR A 225 -7.40 -5.37 2.53
N SER A 226 -6.97 -4.66 1.50
CA SER A 226 -7.60 -3.41 1.05
C SER A 226 -8.97 -3.65 0.40
N LEU A 227 -9.16 -4.73 -0.35
CA LEU A 227 -10.46 -5.11 -0.90
C LEU A 227 -11.48 -5.38 0.22
N ILE A 228 -11.09 -6.15 1.23
CA ILE A 228 -11.96 -6.45 2.38
C ILE A 228 -12.25 -5.18 3.17
N GLY A 229 -11.22 -4.39 3.51
CA GLY A 229 -11.39 -3.16 4.27
C GLY A 229 -12.22 -2.11 3.53
N SER A 230 -12.02 -1.95 2.21
CA SER A 230 -12.82 -1.07 1.37
C SER A 230 -14.28 -1.53 1.29
N SER A 231 -14.51 -2.84 1.17
CA SER A 231 -15.87 -3.40 1.16
C SER A 231 -16.60 -3.16 2.48
N ILE A 232 -15.93 -3.33 3.62
CA ILE A 232 -16.49 -3.04 4.93
C ILE A 232 -16.84 -1.56 5.06
N ASN A 233 -15.95 -0.66 4.64
CA ASN A 233 -16.19 0.78 4.65
C ASN A 233 -17.36 1.19 3.75
N ALA A 234 -17.48 0.57 2.55
CA ALA A 234 -18.51 0.91 1.59
C ALA A 234 -19.89 0.38 1.98
N TRP A 235 -19.98 -0.88 2.38
CA TRP A 235 -21.28 -1.57 2.52
C TRP A 235 -21.75 -1.75 3.95
N HIS A 236 -20.84 -1.85 4.92
CA HIS A 236 -21.21 -2.09 6.30
C HIS A 236 -21.18 -0.80 7.13
N LEU A 237 -20.12 -0.01 7.01
CA LEU A 237 -19.93 1.21 7.79
C LEU A 237 -20.49 2.46 7.07
N ASN A 238 -20.70 2.40 5.75
CA ASN A 238 -21.15 3.53 4.92
C ASN A 238 -20.29 4.79 5.13
N THR A 239 -18.98 4.61 5.32
CA THR A 239 -18.03 5.70 5.59
C THR A 239 -17.49 6.38 4.32
N ILE A 240 -17.83 5.88 3.12
CA ILE A 240 -17.47 6.52 1.86
C ILE A 240 -18.44 7.69 1.62
N THR A 241 -18.04 8.86 2.10
CA THR A 241 -18.79 10.11 1.91
C THR A 241 -18.71 10.62 0.46
N SER A 242 -19.53 11.63 0.12
CA SER A 242 -19.46 12.30 -1.19
C SER A 242 -18.07 12.89 -1.47
N GLU A 243 -17.41 13.42 -0.45
CA GLU A 243 -16.05 13.95 -0.52
C GLU A 243 -15.03 12.86 -0.86
N ILE A 244 -15.05 11.73 -0.13
CA ILE A 244 -14.17 10.58 -0.40
C ILE A 244 -14.45 10.03 -1.81
N ASN A 245 -15.71 9.98 -2.22
CA ASN A 245 -16.08 9.54 -3.55
C ASN A 245 -15.49 10.46 -4.63
N GLY A 246 -15.51 11.77 -4.43
CA GLY A 246 -14.86 12.76 -5.30
C GLY A 246 -13.36 12.48 -5.46
N TYR A 247 -12.65 12.29 -4.36
CA TYR A 247 -11.23 11.93 -4.36
C TYR A 247 -10.95 10.61 -5.06
N LEU A 248 -11.80 9.60 -4.84
CA LEU A 248 -11.66 8.30 -5.50
C LEU A 248 -11.84 8.40 -7.01
N LEU A 249 -12.85 9.14 -7.47
CA LEU A 249 -13.14 9.30 -8.89
C LEU A 249 -12.02 10.05 -9.63
N ALA A 250 -11.34 11.00 -8.97
CA ALA A 250 -10.15 11.67 -9.50
C ALA A 250 -8.91 10.76 -9.52
N ALA A 251 -8.74 9.91 -8.50
CA ALA A 251 -7.54 9.13 -8.29
C ALA A 251 -7.54 7.76 -9.00
N ILE A 252 -8.67 7.08 -9.09
CA ILE A 252 -8.78 5.72 -9.66
C ILE A 252 -8.17 5.62 -11.07
N PRO A 253 -8.46 6.53 -12.02
CA PRO A 253 -7.90 6.47 -13.37
C PRO A 253 -6.36 6.48 -13.36
N ILE A 254 -5.77 7.22 -12.44
CA ILE A 254 -4.33 7.39 -12.32
C ILE A 254 -3.70 6.14 -11.69
N VAL A 255 -4.33 5.64 -10.65
CA VAL A 255 -3.78 4.55 -9.82
C VAL A 255 -3.77 3.21 -10.55
N VAL A 256 -4.78 2.92 -11.38
CA VAL A 256 -4.84 1.68 -12.17
C VAL A 256 -3.77 1.62 -13.27
N VAL A 257 -3.14 2.75 -13.61
CA VAL A 257 -1.99 2.83 -14.52
C VAL A 257 -0.69 2.91 -13.73
N GLY A 258 -0.63 3.76 -12.71
CA GLY A 258 0.57 4.03 -11.93
C GLY A 258 1.09 2.81 -11.16
N ALA A 259 0.21 2.04 -10.53
CA ALA A 259 0.60 0.87 -9.74
C ALA A 259 1.17 -0.29 -10.59
N PRO A 260 0.59 -0.68 -11.74
CA PRO A 260 1.22 -1.60 -12.67
C PRO A 260 2.58 -1.14 -13.20
N LEU A 261 2.71 0.16 -13.51
CA LEU A 261 3.99 0.74 -13.92
C LEU A 261 5.02 0.65 -12.79
N GLY A 262 4.64 0.99 -11.56
CA GLY A 262 5.48 0.84 -10.38
C GLY A 262 5.96 -0.60 -10.19
N ALA A 263 5.05 -1.59 -10.22
CA ALA A 263 5.39 -3.00 -10.11
C ALA A 263 6.37 -3.45 -11.20
N TYR A 264 6.17 -3.00 -12.43
CA TYR A 264 7.04 -3.33 -13.56
C TYR A 264 8.42 -2.68 -13.45
N VAL A 265 8.48 -1.38 -13.20
CA VAL A 265 9.75 -0.63 -13.14
C VAL A 265 10.58 -1.11 -11.94
N CYS A 266 9.98 -1.20 -10.75
CA CYS A 266 10.71 -1.62 -9.55
C CYS A 266 11.20 -3.08 -9.63
N SER A 267 10.55 -3.94 -10.41
CA SER A 267 11.06 -5.29 -10.67
C SER A 267 12.41 -5.26 -11.42
N LYS A 268 12.70 -4.20 -12.19
CA LYS A 268 13.92 -4.04 -12.99
C LYS A 268 14.98 -3.16 -12.36
N VAL A 269 14.59 -2.21 -11.51
CA VAL A 269 15.50 -1.26 -10.85
C VAL A 269 16.40 -2.01 -9.86
N LYS A 270 17.63 -1.55 -9.69
CA LYS A 270 18.55 -2.07 -8.67
C LYS A 270 18.00 -1.80 -7.28
N VAL A 271 18.03 -2.82 -6.41
CA VAL A 271 17.49 -2.76 -5.05
C VAL A 271 18.03 -1.56 -4.26
N GLY A 272 19.31 -1.19 -4.46
CA GLY A 272 19.92 -0.05 -3.79
C GLY A 272 19.22 1.29 -4.05
N HIS A 273 18.92 1.60 -5.31
CA HIS A 273 18.22 2.84 -5.65
C HIS A 273 16.79 2.87 -5.09
N LEU A 274 16.11 1.72 -5.11
CA LEU A 274 14.78 1.58 -4.54
C LEU A 274 14.80 1.83 -3.02
N VAL A 275 15.74 1.22 -2.31
CA VAL A 275 15.93 1.41 -0.86
C VAL A 275 16.26 2.86 -0.53
N SER A 276 17.19 3.49 -1.25
CA SER A 276 17.54 4.90 -1.02
C SER A 276 16.34 5.83 -1.22
N PHE A 277 15.57 5.61 -2.28
CA PHE A 277 14.36 6.38 -2.55
C PHE A 277 13.32 6.25 -1.42
N LEU A 278 13.09 5.02 -0.95
CA LEU A 278 12.16 4.76 0.16
C LEU A 278 12.62 5.41 1.46
N LEU A 279 13.91 5.33 1.78
CA LEU A 279 14.46 5.95 2.99
C LEU A 279 14.30 7.47 2.97
N VAL A 280 14.46 8.11 1.82
CA VAL A 280 14.21 9.56 1.67
C VAL A 280 12.73 9.88 1.92
N LEU A 281 11.81 9.14 1.32
CA LEU A 281 10.37 9.35 1.54
C LEU A 281 9.97 9.18 3.01
N ILE A 282 10.46 8.12 3.66
CA ILE A 282 10.18 7.86 5.07
C ILE A 282 10.81 8.93 5.96
N GLY A 283 12.04 9.34 5.65
CA GLY A 283 12.72 10.40 6.38
C GLY A 283 11.95 11.72 6.34
N LEU A 284 11.43 12.10 5.18
CA LEU A 284 10.57 13.26 5.04
C LEU A 284 9.30 13.13 5.88
N GLU A 285 8.61 11.99 5.80
CA GLU A 285 7.37 11.74 6.53
C GLU A 285 7.57 11.79 8.04
N VAL A 286 8.60 11.08 8.55
CA VAL A 286 8.92 11.08 9.99
C VAL A 286 9.31 12.48 10.47
N SER A 287 10.07 13.25 9.68
CA SER A 287 10.42 14.63 10.01
C SER A 287 9.19 15.53 10.13
N PHE A 288 8.24 15.41 9.20
CA PHE A 288 6.97 16.14 9.28
C PHE A 288 6.16 15.74 10.51
N THR A 289 6.09 14.45 10.86
CA THR A 289 5.38 14.00 12.07
C THR A 289 6.03 14.53 13.35
N CYS A 290 7.36 14.47 13.44
CA CYS A 290 8.09 15.04 14.57
C CYS A 290 7.82 16.54 14.72
N TYR A 291 7.79 17.28 13.61
CA TYR A 291 7.48 18.70 13.61
C TYR A 291 6.04 18.98 14.10
N GLU A 292 5.07 18.19 13.66
CA GLU A 292 3.67 18.34 14.06
C GLU A 292 3.43 17.96 15.54
N LEU A 293 4.14 16.94 16.04
CA LEU A 293 4.01 16.49 17.44
C LEU A 293 4.77 17.40 18.43
N TYR A 294 5.75 18.17 17.97
CA TYR A 294 6.59 19.00 18.82
C TYR A 294 5.81 19.98 19.71
N PRO A 295 4.83 20.76 19.19
CA PRO A 295 4.03 21.64 20.03
C PRO A 295 3.20 20.89 21.09
N SER A 296 2.59 19.77 20.71
CA SER A 296 1.78 18.94 21.62
C SER A 296 2.60 18.29 22.73
N LEU A 297 3.89 18.03 22.50
CA LEU A 297 4.81 17.52 23.51
C LEU A 297 5.25 18.63 24.49
N LEU A 298 5.37 19.88 24.01
CA LEU A 298 5.72 21.02 24.88
C LEU A 298 4.59 21.40 25.84
N GLU A 299 3.33 21.16 25.46
CA GLU A 299 2.18 21.39 26.33
C GLU A 299 2.01 20.34 27.44
N LEU A 300 2.74 19.21 27.36
CA LEU A 300 2.71 18.11 28.33
C LEU A 300 3.79 18.25 29.43
N PHE A 301 4.73 19.17 29.27
CA PHE A 301 5.82 19.49 30.21
C PHE A 301 5.73 20.94 30.69
#